data_6b437f4cb6c1dd241df6cf505a76a5c7
#
_entry.id   6b437f4cb6c1dd241df6cf505a76a5c7
#
_cell.length_a   1.000
_cell.length_b   1.000
_cell.length_c   1.000
_cell.angle_alpha   90.00
_cell.angle_beta   90.00
_cell.angle_gamma   90.00
#
_symmetry.space_group_name_H-M   'P 1'
#
loop_
_entity.id
_entity.type
_entity.pdbx_description
1 polymer ?
#
loop_
_entity_poly.entity_id
_entity_poly.type
_entity_poly.pdbx_seq_one_letter_code
_entity_poly.pdbx_strand_id
1 'polypeptide(L)'
;MNILVIGQPRSRSHFVLHSLASFYGLENLVEPYKGIEDGPDYLTNIEQVTRELLTKQNFACKLQTSDISGWQPAYNCFRFEMYDSVYITARKNITEQVASLLVARTYDSWGHYPANPLAITFDSTKHMFLLEEIKQDNKKLNICKKQLIENNIYVKTLYYEISEDWVKTHLENATTELEKSNYDYKKIITNYSELEELVSQHFDKLDII
;
A
#
# COMPACT_ATOMS: atom_id res chain seq x y z
N MET A 1 9.76 20.35 -1.75
CA MET A 1 9.53 19.06 -2.42
C MET A 1 8.46 18.29 -1.67
N ASN A 2 7.43 17.85 -2.38
CA ASN A 2 6.34 17.08 -1.78
C ASN A 2 6.26 15.71 -2.46
N ILE A 3 6.22 14.64 -1.67
CA ILE A 3 6.19 13.27 -2.17
C ILE A 3 4.94 12.55 -1.67
N LEU A 4 4.25 11.86 -2.56
CA LEU A 4 3.15 10.96 -2.23
C LEU A 4 3.54 9.51 -2.51
N VAL A 5 3.28 8.64 -1.55
CA VAL A 5 3.37 7.18 -1.72
C VAL A 5 1.96 6.60 -1.68
N ILE A 6 1.50 6.04 -2.77
CA ILE A 6 0.20 5.34 -2.85
C ILE A 6 0.46 3.84 -2.76
N GLY A 7 -0.18 3.16 -1.84
CA GLY A 7 0.11 1.75 -1.64
C GLY A 7 -1.08 0.91 -1.22
N GLN A 8 -0.98 -0.36 -1.56
CA GLN A 8 -1.85 -1.39 -1.02
C GLN A 8 -1.40 -1.76 0.40
N PRO A 9 -2.29 -2.33 1.23
CA PRO A 9 -1.87 -3.02 2.43
C PRO A 9 -0.81 -4.08 2.11
N ARG A 10 0.22 -4.18 2.96
CA ARG A 10 1.31 -5.15 2.84
C ARG A 10 2.21 -5.02 1.60
N SER A 11 2.22 -3.85 0.94
CA SER A 11 3.09 -3.52 -0.21
C SER A 11 4.40 -2.81 0.16
N ARG A 12 4.73 -2.70 1.45
CA ARG A 12 5.90 -1.95 1.96
C ARG A 12 5.84 -0.43 1.75
N SER A 13 4.65 0.12 1.59
CA SER A 13 4.48 1.57 1.38
C SER A 13 5.08 2.43 2.50
N HIS A 14 5.01 2.00 3.77
CA HIS A 14 5.65 2.68 4.89
C HIS A 14 7.17 2.69 4.77
N PHE A 15 7.79 1.55 4.40
CA PHE A 15 9.23 1.48 4.19
C PHE A 15 9.69 2.47 3.12
N VAL A 16 9.01 2.50 1.98
CA VAL A 16 9.32 3.42 0.88
C VAL A 16 9.13 4.88 1.32
N LEU A 17 8.02 5.18 2.01
CA LEU A 17 7.75 6.51 2.54
C LEU A 17 8.86 7.00 3.48
N HIS A 18 9.22 6.20 4.48
CA HIS A 18 10.25 6.56 5.47
C HIS A 18 11.62 6.74 4.82
N SER A 19 11.97 5.86 3.87
CA SER A 19 13.24 5.96 3.13
C SER A 19 13.31 7.25 2.30
N LEU A 20 12.23 7.61 1.59
CA LEU A 20 12.17 8.85 0.81
C LEU A 20 12.21 10.08 1.71
N ALA A 21 11.42 10.10 2.79
CA ALA A 21 11.40 11.21 3.74
C ALA A 21 12.78 11.43 4.37
N SER A 22 13.44 10.36 4.82
CA SER A 22 14.80 10.43 5.39
C SER A 22 15.81 10.93 4.38
N PHE A 23 15.83 10.38 3.17
CA PHE A 23 16.80 10.74 2.13
C PHE A 23 16.72 12.21 1.71
N TYR A 24 15.49 12.72 1.53
CA TYR A 24 15.27 14.10 1.09
C TYR A 24 15.12 15.11 2.24
N GLY A 25 15.20 14.68 3.50
CA GLY A 25 15.02 15.55 4.67
C GLY A 25 13.60 16.16 4.74
N LEU A 26 12.57 15.36 4.44
CA LEU A 26 11.18 15.80 4.41
C LEU A 26 10.46 15.52 5.73
N GLU A 27 9.47 16.36 6.08
CA GLU A 27 8.51 16.04 7.14
C GLU A 27 7.72 14.77 6.75
N ASN A 28 7.73 13.75 7.60
CA ASN A 28 6.97 12.53 7.35
C ASN A 28 5.60 12.60 8.02
N LEU A 29 4.56 12.85 7.22
CA LEU A 29 3.19 12.99 7.69
C LEU A 29 2.44 11.65 7.81
N VAL A 30 3.10 10.56 7.45
CA VAL A 30 2.59 9.18 7.46
C VAL A 30 1.32 9.03 6.62
N GLU A 31 0.14 8.97 7.23
CA GLU A 31 -1.16 8.69 6.59
C GLU A 31 -2.19 9.78 6.91
N PRO A 32 -2.09 10.96 6.30
CA PRO A 32 -2.97 12.08 6.65
C PRO A 32 -4.45 11.84 6.34
N TYR A 33 -4.77 10.90 5.44
CA TYR A 33 -6.14 10.54 5.04
C TYR A 33 -6.71 9.34 5.81
N LYS A 34 -5.93 8.76 6.74
CA LYS A 34 -6.37 7.60 7.51
C LYS A 34 -7.54 7.95 8.43
N GLY A 35 -8.54 7.07 8.45
CA GLY A 35 -9.70 7.20 9.32
C GLY A 35 -10.79 8.12 8.78
N ILE A 36 -10.69 8.57 7.52
CA ILE A 36 -11.80 9.22 6.85
C ILE A 36 -12.82 8.13 6.48
N GLU A 37 -13.94 8.13 7.21
CA GLU A 37 -15.00 7.14 7.04
C GLU A 37 -15.85 7.42 5.80
N ASP A 38 -16.35 6.34 5.19
CA ASP A 38 -17.34 6.41 4.13
C ASP A 38 -18.66 6.98 4.65
N GLY A 39 -19.18 7.98 3.95
CA GLY A 39 -20.41 8.63 4.36
C GLY A 39 -20.69 9.89 3.54
N PRO A 40 -21.74 10.65 3.90
CA PRO A 40 -22.12 11.84 3.16
C PRO A 40 -21.01 12.91 3.15
N ASP A 41 -20.15 12.96 4.16
CA ASP A 41 -19.09 13.95 4.31
C ASP A 41 -17.72 13.46 3.81
N TYR A 42 -17.64 12.25 3.24
CA TYR A 42 -16.39 11.62 2.82
C TYR A 42 -15.52 12.54 1.93
N LEU A 43 -16.11 13.06 0.85
CA LEU A 43 -15.38 13.95 -0.08
C LEU A 43 -14.98 15.27 0.58
N THR A 44 -15.85 15.83 1.42
CA THR A 44 -15.58 17.05 2.17
C THR A 44 -14.40 16.87 3.12
N ASN A 45 -14.33 15.74 3.79
CA ASN A 45 -13.23 15.41 4.71
C ASN A 45 -11.90 15.23 3.96
N ILE A 46 -11.91 14.58 2.79
CA ILE A 46 -10.73 14.50 1.92
C ILE A 46 -10.27 15.88 1.48
N GLU A 47 -11.20 16.74 1.03
CA GLU A 47 -10.87 18.12 0.62
C GLU A 47 -10.29 18.93 1.78
N GLN A 48 -10.80 18.78 2.99
CA GLN A 48 -10.28 19.47 4.16
C GLN A 48 -8.83 19.08 4.43
N VAL A 49 -8.53 17.78 4.51
CA VAL A 49 -7.16 17.28 4.69
C VAL A 49 -6.25 17.78 3.55
N THR A 50 -6.73 17.73 2.31
CA THR A 50 -5.97 18.22 1.16
C THR A 50 -5.67 19.72 1.27
N ARG A 51 -6.63 20.57 1.70
CA ARG A 51 -6.39 22.00 1.94
C ARG A 51 -5.34 22.24 3.02
N GLU A 52 -5.34 21.44 4.09
CA GLU A 52 -4.32 21.51 5.13
C GLU A 52 -2.93 21.16 4.57
N LEU A 53 -2.84 20.12 3.75
CA LEU A 53 -1.58 19.72 3.10
C LEU A 53 -1.07 20.78 2.11
N LEU A 54 -1.97 21.51 1.41
CA LEU A 54 -1.59 22.60 0.51
C LEU A 54 -0.88 23.75 1.21
N THR A 55 -1.04 23.90 2.54
CA THR A 55 -0.31 24.90 3.33
C THR A 55 1.09 24.47 3.71
N LYS A 56 1.43 23.19 3.52
CA LYS A 56 2.72 22.61 3.89
C LYS A 56 3.69 22.56 2.72
N GLN A 57 4.97 22.53 3.04
CA GLN A 57 6.06 22.35 2.09
C GLN A 57 7.07 21.33 2.63
N ASN A 58 7.79 20.67 1.73
CA ASN A 58 8.84 19.73 2.07
C ASN A 58 8.35 18.58 2.96
N PHE A 59 7.33 17.89 2.50
CA PHE A 59 6.78 16.72 3.20
C PHE A 59 6.69 15.49 2.31
N ALA A 60 6.60 14.33 2.96
CA ALA A 60 6.21 13.07 2.35
C ALA A 60 5.01 12.49 3.10
N CYS A 61 4.05 11.95 2.37
CA CYS A 61 2.90 11.30 2.97
C CYS A 61 2.48 10.05 2.20
N LYS A 62 1.62 9.24 2.81
CA LYS A 62 1.10 8.01 2.23
C LYS A 62 -0.42 8.06 2.14
N LEU A 63 -0.93 7.42 1.08
CA LEU A 63 -2.33 7.15 0.84
C LEU A 63 -2.50 5.65 0.62
N GLN A 64 -3.32 4.98 1.41
CA GLN A 64 -3.64 3.58 1.18
C GLN A 64 -4.87 3.43 0.29
N THR A 65 -4.87 2.41 -0.56
CA THR A 65 -6.03 2.08 -1.38
C THR A 65 -7.26 1.71 -0.57
N SER A 66 -7.06 1.14 0.62
CA SER A 66 -8.14 0.83 1.57
C SER A 66 -8.80 2.07 2.18
N ASP A 67 -8.07 3.20 2.24
CA ASP A 67 -8.61 4.45 2.79
C ASP A 67 -9.46 5.23 1.77
N ILE A 68 -9.57 4.70 0.54
CA ILE A 68 -10.31 5.35 -0.55
C ILE A 68 -11.47 4.45 -0.99
N SER A 69 -12.66 4.76 -0.58
CA SER A 69 -13.84 4.01 -1.03
C SER A 69 -14.24 4.56 -2.37
N GLY A 70 -14.46 5.21 -3.02
CA GLY A 70 -14.87 5.66 -4.37
C GLY A 70 -13.75 6.43 -5.06
N TRP A 71 -12.79 5.73 -5.64
CA TRP A 71 -11.63 6.38 -6.27
C TRP A 71 -11.99 7.52 -7.24
N GLN A 72 -12.94 7.31 -8.13
CA GLN A 72 -13.30 8.28 -9.17
C GLN A 72 -13.73 9.65 -8.62
N PRO A 73 -14.69 9.75 -7.68
CA PRO A 73 -15.05 11.02 -7.08
C PRO A 73 -13.93 11.63 -6.24
N ALA A 74 -13.19 10.81 -5.49
CA ALA A 74 -12.15 11.27 -4.58
C ALA A 74 -10.91 11.78 -5.31
N TYR A 75 -10.63 11.30 -6.53
CA TYR A 75 -9.44 11.67 -7.29
C TYR A 75 -9.26 13.18 -7.40
N ASN A 76 -10.33 13.90 -7.73
CA ASN A 76 -10.27 15.35 -7.89
C ASN A 76 -10.05 16.10 -6.57
N CYS A 77 -10.33 15.45 -5.43
CA CYS A 77 -10.15 16.05 -4.11
C CYS A 77 -8.69 15.95 -3.62
N PHE A 78 -7.89 15.02 -4.14
CA PHE A 78 -6.51 14.80 -3.68
C PHE A 78 -5.50 15.83 -4.20
N ARG A 79 -5.81 16.59 -5.24
CA ARG A 79 -4.94 17.62 -5.82
C ARG A 79 -3.52 17.10 -6.05
N PHE A 80 -3.39 16.05 -6.85
CA PHE A 80 -2.12 15.36 -7.09
C PHE A 80 -1.04 16.26 -7.69
N GLU A 81 -1.43 17.37 -8.32
CA GLU A 81 -0.51 18.40 -8.84
C GLU A 81 0.32 19.09 -7.77
N MET A 82 -0.03 18.96 -6.49
CA MET A 82 0.77 19.49 -5.38
C MET A 82 2.01 18.65 -5.06
N TYR A 83 2.11 17.43 -5.61
CA TYR A 83 3.23 16.53 -5.37
C TYR A 83 4.23 16.58 -6.52
N ASP A 84 5.50 16.74 -6.21
CA ASP A 84 6.60 16.72 -7.20
C ASP A 84 6.85 15.31 -7.72
N SER A 85 6.54 14.30 -6.92
CA SER A 85 6.68 12.88 -7.30
C SER A 85 5.65 12.01 -6.61
N VAL A 86 5.12 11.04 -7.35
CA VAL A 86 4.21 10.02 -6.84
C VAL A 86 4.83 8.63 -7.02
N TYR A 87 4.89 7.88 -5.93
CA TYR A 87 5.34 6.49 -5.92
C TYR A 87 4.15 5.57 -5.67
N ILE A 88 3.98 4.57 -6.51
CA ILE A 88 2.98 3.51 -6.31
C ILE A 88 3.72 2.28 -5.79
N THR A 89 3.29 1.74 -4.65
CA THR A 89 3.82 0.49 -4.12
C THR A 89 2.82 -0.63 -4.29
N ALA A 90 3.28 -1.73 -4.87
CA ALA A 90 2.49 -2.92 -5.14
C ALA A 90 3.27 -4.20 -4.80
N ARG A 91 2.62 -5.34 -4.85
CA ARG A 91 3.24 -6.65 -4.65
C ARG A 91 2.95 -7.55 -5.84
N LYS A 92 3.99 -8.17 -6.41
CA LYS A 92 3.85 -9.12 -7.52
C LYS A 92 3.39 -10.51 -7.04
N ASN A 93 3.92 -10.93 -5.89
CA ASN A 93 3.53 -12.19 -5.29
C ASN A 93 2.22 -12.03 -4.50
N ILE A 94 1.09 -12.21 -5.19
CA ILE A 94 -0.25 -12.08 -4.61
C ILE A 94 -0.49 -13.11 -3.51
N THR A 95 -0.02 -14.35 -3.67
CA THR A 95 -0.18 -15.39 -2.65
C THR A 95 0.46 -14.96 -1.33
N GLU A 96 1.67 -14.44 -1.36
CA GLU A 96 2.32 -13.91 -0.16
C GLU A 96 1.64 -12.64 0.37
N GLN A 97 1.03 -11.82 -0.49
CA GLN A 97 0.26 -10.66 -0.04
C GLN A 97 -0.97 -11.09 0.76
N VAL A 98 -1.74 -12.07 0.23
CA VAL A 98 -2.90 -12.66 0.92
C VAL A 98 -2.45 -13.31 2.23
N ALA A 99 -1.39 -14.11 2.20
CA ALA A 99 -0.83 -14.74 3.39
C ALA A 99 -0.44 -13.72 4.48
N SER A 100 0.24 -12.64 4.08
CA SER A 100 0.61 -11.56 4.98
C SER A 100 -0.59 -10.84 5.56
N LEU A 101 -1.64 -10.63 4.77
CA LEU A 101 -2.87 -9.98 5.21
C LEU A 101 -3.67 -10.89 6.17
N LEU A 102 -3.74 -12.19 5.87
CA LEU A 102 -4.34 -13.20 6.74
C LEU A 102 -3.67 -13.23 8.12
N VAL A 103 -2.34 -13.28 8.15
CA VAL A 103 -1.57 -13.25 9.40
C VAL A 103 -1.81 -11.94 10.16
N ALA A 104 -1.76 -10.79 9.47
CA ALA A 104 -1.99 -9.49 10.10
C ALA A 104 -3.36 -9.39 10.76
N ARG A 105 -4.41 -9.88 10.11
CA ARG A 105 -5.79 -9.87 10.63
C ARG A 105 -6.00 -10.87 11.76
N THR A 106 -5.39 -12.06 11.66
CA THR A 106 -5.52 -13.10 12.69
C THR A 106 -4.93 -12.63 14.02
N TYR A 107 -3.82 -11.87 13.97
CA TYR A 107 -3.14 -11.39 15.18
C TYR A 107 -3.47 -9.94 15.53
N ASP A 108 -4.34 -9.28 14.79
CA ASP A 108 -4.59 -7.83 14.89
C ASP A 108 -3.27 -7.02 14.91
N SER A 109 -2.31 -7.44 14.07
CA SER A 109 -0.97 -6.89 14.07
C SER A 109 -0.54 -6.44 12.66
N TRP A 110 -0.51 -5.14 12.45
CA TRP A 110 -0.22 -4.53 11.15
C TRP A 110 1.26 -4.15 10.96
N GLY A 111 2.00 -4.03 12.05
CA GLY A 111 3.42 -3.62 12.03
C GLY A 111 4.38 -4.68 12.55
N HIS A 112 4.06 -5.29 13.67
CA HIS A 112 4.93 -6.25 14.37
C HIS A 112 4.18 -7.55 14.55
N TYR A 113 4.67 -8.60 13.90
CA TYR A 113 4.13 -9.93 14.11
C TYR A 113 4.72 -10.57 15.36
N PRO A 114 4.00 -11.50 16.02
CA PRO A 114 4.56 -12.26 17.14
C PRO A 114 5.80 -13.04 16.67
N ALA A 115 6.81 -13.12 17.54
CA ALA A 115 8.05 -13.83 17.23
C ALA A 115 7.83 -15.31 16.87
N ASN A 116 6.81 -15.92 17.49
CA ASN A 116 6.41 -17.32 17.23
C ASN A 116 4.91 -17.37 16.93
N PRO A 117 4.47 -17.09 15.71
CA PRO A 117 3.07 -17.16 15.35
C PRO A 117 2.58 -18.60 15.43
N LEU A 118 1.37 -18.79 15.97
CA LEU A 118 0.68 -20.07 15.92
C LEU A 118 0.32 -20.42 14.48
N ALA A 119 0.17 -21.72 14.21
CA ALA A 119 -0.28 -22.16 12.89
C ALA A 119 -1.68 -21.65 12.57
N ILE A 120 -1.86 -21.13 11.36
CA ILE A 120 -3.13 -20.63 10.84
C ILE A 120 -3.59 -21.58 9.75
N THR A 121 -4.86 -21.97 9.76
CA THR A 121 -5.44 -22.72 8.64
C THR A 121 -6.19 -21.74 7.74
N PHE A 122 -5.84 -21.72 6.47
CA PHE A 122 -6.59 -20.98 5.46
C PHE A 122 -7.91 -21.71 5.20
N ASP A 123 -9.01 -20.96 5.25
CA ASP A 123 -10.36 -21.44 4.96
C ASP A 123 -10.92 -20.60 3.81
N SER A 124 -11.05 -21.21 2.64
CA SER A 124 -11.48 -20.52 1.43
C SER A 124 -12.86 -19.86 1.59
N THR A 125 -13.76 -20.46 2.36
CA THR A 125 -15.10 -19.91 2.60
C THR A 125 -15.05 -18.62 3.45
N LYS A 126 -14.15 -18.60 4.44
CA LYS A 126 -14.03 -17.46 5.38
C LYS A 126 -13.09 -16.38 4.86
N HIS A 127 -12.09 -16.73 4.05
CA HIS A 127 -11.00 -15.81 3.70
C HIS A 127 -11.04 -15.34 2.24
N MET A 128 -12.05 -15.75 1.46
CA MET A 128 -12.24 -15.30 0.07
C MET A 128 -12.24 -13.76 -0.06
N PHE A 129 -12.78 -13.07 0.94
CA PHE A 129 -12.84 -11.62 0.95
C PHE A 129 -11.45 -10.96 0.88
N LEU A 130 -10.37 -11.63 1.35
CA LEU A 130 -9.00 -11.11 1.25
C LEU A 130 -8.53 -11.04 -0.20
N LEU A 131 -8.92 -12.02 -1.02
CA LEU A 131 -8.61 -12.03 -2.44
C LEU A 131 -9.35 -10.92 -3.16
N GLU A 132 -10.65 -10.77 -2.86
CA GLU A 132 -11.47 -9.72 -3.44
C GLU A 132 -10.97 -8.32 -3.05
N GLU A 133 -10.55 -8.13 -1.79
CA GLU A 133 -9.95 -6.88 -1.31
C GLU A 133 -8.69 -6.53 -2.12
N ILE A 134 -7.74 -7.48 -2.26
CA ILE A 134 -6.53 -7.25 -3.04
C ILE A 134 -6.85 -6.97 -4.51
N LYS A 135 -7.81 -7.69 -5.08
CA LYS A 135 -8.26 -7.47 -6.47
C LYS A 135 -8.84 -6.07 -6.67
N GLN A 136 -9.67 -5.62 -5.75
CA GLN A 136 -10.22 -4.26 -5.77
C GLN A 136 -9.12 -3.20 -5.59
N ASP A 137 -8.17 -3.43 -4.70
CA ASP A 137 -7.05 -2.53 -4.49
C ASP A 137 -6.14 -2.44 -5.72
N ASN A 138 -5.86 -3.56 -6.39
CA ASN A 138 -5.14 -3.57 -7.66
C ASN A 138 -5.88 -2.75 -8.72
N LYS A 139 -7.19 -2.92 -8.82
CA LYS A 139 -8.03 -2.15 -9.76
C LYS A 139 -7.97 -0.65 -9.46
N LYS A 140 -8.08 -0.26 -8.19
CA LYS A 140 -7.96 1.15 -7.75
C LYS A 140 -6.60 1.73 -8.12
N LEU A 141 -5.50 1.01 -7.84
CA LEU A 141 -4.15 1.47 -8.18
C LEU A 141 -3.94 1.61 -9.69
N ASN A 142 -4.46 0.70 -10.50
CA ASN A 142 -4.37 0.79 -11.95
C ASN A 142 -5.10 2.01 -12.50
N ILE A 143 -6.32 2.27 -11.99
CA ILE A 143 -7.09 3.48 -12.35
C ILE A 143 -6.32 4.73 -11.94
N CYS A 144 -5.82 4.77 -10.71
CA CYS A 144 -5.03 5.88 -10.21
C CYS A 144 -3.79 6.15 -11.07
N LYS A 145 -3.00 5.12 -11.32
CA LYS A 145 -1.79 5.22 -12.14
C LYS A 145 -2.09 5.78 -13.52
N LYS A 146 -3.15 5.28 -14.17
CA LYS A 146 -3.60 5.78 -15.48
C LYS A 146 -3.95 7.26 -15.42
N GLN A 147 -4.76 7.67 -14.44
CA GLN A 147 -5.18 9.07 -14.29
C GLN A 147 -4.00 10.00 -14.00
N LEU A 148 -3.05 9.58 -13.17
CA LEU A 148 -1.84 10.36 -12.89
C LEU A 148 -1.00 10.58 -14.16
N ILE A 149 -0.80 9.53 -14.95
CA ILE A 149 -0.07 9.61 -16.23
C ILE A 149 -0.78 10.52 -17.23
N GLU A 150 -2.12 10.38 -17.38
CA GLU A 150 -2.93 11.23 -18.26
C GLU A 150 -2.88 12.71 -17.88
N ASN A 151 -2.64 13.01 -16.59
CA ASN A 151 -2.47 14.37 -16.08
C ASN A 151 -0.99 14.83 -16.02
N ASN A 152 -0.08 14.11 -16.71
CA ASN A 152 1.35 14.42 -16.78
C ASN A 152 2.07 14.43 -15.41
N ILE A 153 1.56 13.68 -14.44
CA ILE A 153 2.21 13.54 -13.14
C ILE A 153 3.21 12.40 -13.21
N TYR A 154 4.44 12.65 -12.78
CA TYR A 154 5.47 11.61 -12.75
C TYR A 154 5.13 10.53 -11.71
N VAL A 155 5.00 9.28 -12.18
CA VAL A 155 4.66 8.13 -11.35
C VAL A 155 5.72 7.05 -11.48
N LYS A 156 6.23 6.57 -10.34
CA LYS A 156 7.12 5.42 -10.29
C LYS A 156 6.45 4.26 -9.55
N THR A 157 6.38 3.09 -10.19
CA THR A 157 5.90 1.87 -9.52
C THR A 157 7.07 1.13 -8.88
N LEU A 158 6.96 0.85 -7.58
CA LEU A 158 7.93 0.08 -6.79
C LEU A 158 7.25 -1.17 -6.25
N TYR A 159 7.76 -2.32 -6.65
CA TYR A 159 7.26 -3.59 -6.13
C TYR A 159 7.94 -3.96 -4.82
N TYR A 160 7.16 -4.57 -3.91
CA TYR A 160 7.63 -5.06 -2.62
C TYR A 160 8.93 -5.86 -2.74
N GLU A 161 9.01 -6.74 -3.72
CA GLU A 161 10.11 -7.68 -3.93
C GLU A 161 11.45 -6.99 -4.21
N ILE A 162 11.40 -5.83 -4.85
CA ILE A 162 12.61 -5.06 -5.23
C ILE A 162 12.78 -3.74 -4.48
N SER A 163 11.83 -3.39 -3.61
CA SER A 163 11.82 -2.05 -2.98
C SER A 163 13.04 -1.80 -2.11
N GLU A 164 13.58 -2.82 -1.45
CA GLU A 164 14.77 -2.70 -0.61
C GLU A 164 16.03 -2.46 -1.42
N ASP A 165 16.22 -3.24 -2.48
CA ASP A 165 17.37 -3.08 -3.38
C ASP A 165 17.31 -1.73 -4.10
N TRP A 166 16.09 -1.32 -4.47
CA TRP A 166 15.90 0.00 -5.07
C TRP A 166 16.29 1.13 -4.10
N VAL A 167 15.85 1.06 -2.82
CA VAL A 167 16.23 2.05 -1.79
C VAL A 167 17.74 2.07 -1.59
N LYS A 168 18.38 0.92 -1.42
CA LYS A 168 19.84 0.83 -1.26
C LYS A 168 20.63 1.41 -2.44
N THR A 169 20.09 1.26 -3.66
CA THR A 169 20.77 1.71 -4.89
C THR A 169 20.53 3.19 -5.19
N HIS A 170 19.37 3.73 -4.87
CA HIS A 170 18.96 5.07 -5.31
C HIS A 170 18.87 6.10 -4.19
N LEU A 171 18.83 5.64 -2.93
CA LEU A 171 18.69 6.50 -1.76
C LEU A 171 19.87 6.22 -0.79
N GLU A 172 21.09 6.57 -1.23
CA GLU A 172 22.28 6.42 -0.40
C GLU A 172 22.08 7.14 0.94
N ASN A 173 22.40 6.44 2.03
CA ASN A 173 22.25 6.94 3.42
C ASN A 173 20.79 7.15 3.89
N ALA A 174 19.78 6.68 3.16
CA ALA A 174 18.44 6.65 3.72
C ALA A 174 18.41 5.73 4.95
N THR A 175 17.98 6.28 6.08
CA THR A 175 17.80 5.52 7.31
C THR A 175 16.33 5.12 7.47
N THR A 176 16.08 3.87 7.77
CA THR A 176 14.76 3.39 8.13
C THR A 176 14.89 2.23 9.11
N GLU A 177 14.11 2.30 10.18
CA GLU A 177 14.03 1.23 11.18
C GLU A 177 13.07 0.11 10.76
N LEU A 178 12.40 0.29 9.61
CA LEU A 178 11.38 -0.65 9.14
C LEU A 178 12.02 -1.85 8.42
N GLU A 179 12.25 -2.90 9.18
CA GLU A 179 12.77 -4.14 8.64
C GLU A 179 11.73 -4.91 7.80
N LYS A 180 12.22 -5.69 6.85
CA LYS A 180 11.40 -6.64 6.11
C LYS A 180 10.97 -7.77 7.07
N SER A 181 9.69 -8.05 7.15
CA SER A 181 9.23 -9.25 7.84
C SER A 181 9.68 -10.49 7.05
N ASN A 182 10.62 -11.25 7.60
CA ASN A 182 11.15 -12.48 6.99
C ASN A 182 10.30 -13.70 7.38
N TYR A 183 8.97 -13.57 7.33
CA TYR A 183 8.10 -14.69 7.64
C TYR A 183 8.05 -15.69 6.49
N ASP A 184 8.32 -16.94 6.81
CA ASP A 184 8.03 -18.07 5.94
C ASP A 184 6.56 -18.46 6.12
N TYR A 185 5.69 -17.83 5.33
CA TYR A 185 4.24 -18.07 5.41
C TYR A 185 3.85 -19.51 5.18
N LYS A 186 4.68 -20.29 4.45
CA LYS A 186 4.49 -21.74 4.25
C LYS A 186 4.58 -22.54 5.55
N LYS A 187 5.30 -22.01 6.55
CA LYS A 187 5.37 -22.63 7.88
C LYS A 187 4.26 -22.17 8.81
N ILE A 188 3.68 -21.00 8.56
CA ILE A 188 2.63 -20.43 9.41
C ILE A 188 1.25 -20.89 8.94
N ILE A 189 1.02 -20.96 7.63
CA ILE A 189 -0.26 -21.38 7.05
C ILE A 189 -0.19 -22.88 6.74
N THR A 190 -0.93 -23.69 7.48
CA THR A 190 -0.84 -25.17 7.43
C THR A 190 -1.22 -25.76 6.08
N ASN A 191 -2.11 -25.13 5.35
CA ASN A 191 -2.56 -25.55 4.02
C ASN A 191 -2.23 -24.48 2.96
N TYR A 192 -1.00 -24.00 2.96
CA TYR A 192 -0.54 -22.94 2.07
C TYR A 192 -0.73 -23.27 0.58
N SER A 193 -0.64 -24.55 0.20
CA SER A 193 -0.88 -25.01 -1.17
C SER A 193 -2.32 -24.76 -1.66
N GLU A 194 -3.31 -24.85 -0.78
CA GLU A 194 -4.71 -24.51 -1.12
C GLU A 194 -4.86 -23.01 -1.38
N LEU A 195 -4.13 -22.18 -0.61
CA LEU A 195 -4.07 -20.73 -0.87
C LEU A 195 -3.39 -20.43 -2.23
N GLU A 196 -2.27 -21.11 -2.55
CA GLU A 196 -1.59 -20.95 -3.85
C GLU A 196 -2.52 -21.32 -5.02
N GLU A 197 -3.24 -22.43 -4.91
CA GLU A 197 -4.20 -22.87 -5.91
C GLU A 197 -5.35 -21.87 -6.08
N LEU A 198 -5.95 -21.43 -4.98
CA LEU A 198 -7.06 -20.50 -5.01
C LEU A 198 -6.64 -19.15 -5.63
N VAL A 199 -5.48 -18.62 -5.28
CA VAL A 199 -4.94 -17.40 -5.88
C VAL A 199 -4.74 -17.59 -7.39
N SER A 200 -4.17 -18.72 -7.81
CA SER A 200 -3.96 -19.01 -9.23
C SER A 200 -5.24 -19.10 -10.05
N GLN A 201 -6.34 -19.52 -9.42
CA GLN A 201 -7.67 -19.57 -10.05
C GLN A 201 -8.36 -18.21 -10.15
N HIS A 202 -8.05 -17.26 -9.25
CA HIS A 202 -8.75 -16.00 -9.12
C HIS A 202 -8.01 -14.78 -9.66
N PHE A 203 -6.69 -14.90 -9.88
CA PHE A 203 -5.88 -13.79 -10.39
C PHE A 203 -5.25 -14.14 -11.73
N ASP A 204 -5.60 -13.39 -12.75
CA ASP A 204 -4.92 -13.38 -14.03
C ASP A 204 -3.67 -12.47 -13.97
N LYS A 205 -2.73 -12.69 -14.91
CA LYS A 205 -1.54 -11.81 -15.03
C LYS A 205 -1.89 -10.33 -15.24
N LEU A 206 -3.10 -10.03 -15.71
CA LEU A 206 -3.61 -8.67 -15.92
C LEU A 206 -4.10 -8.00 -14.63
N ASP A 207 -4.33 -8.75 -13.57
CA ASP A 207 -4.74 -8.23 -12.26
C ASP A 207 -3.55 -7.69 -11.43
N ILE A 208 -2.33 -7.86 -11.94
CA ILE A 208 -1.09 -7.38 -11.31
C ILE A 208 -0.75 -6.01 -11.90
N ILE A 209 -0.44 -5.04 -11.04
CA ILE A 209 -0.13 -3.64 -11.41
C ILE A 209 1.20 -3.51 -12.15
#